data_2d6b24538196885536f8e7b9ccb55a52
#
_entry.id   2d6b24538196885536f8e7b9ccb55a52
#
_cell.length_a   1.000
_cell.length_b   1.000
_cell.length_c   1.000
_cell.angle_alpha   90.00
_cell.angle_beta   90.00
_cell.angle_gamma   90.00
#
_symmetry.space_group_name_H-M   'P 1'
#
loop_
_entity.id
_entity.type
_entity.pdbx_description
1 polymer ?
#
loop_
_entity_poly.entity_id
_entity_poly.type
_entity_poly.pdbx_seq_one_letter_code
_entity_poly.pdbx_strand_id
1 'polypeptide(L)' 'MENKMYFASNVDKNGNTYQAVVDNDNKIVRKGYFLFRWKDQIKMPKAQIKQMIEKYKQQGYKEV' A
#
# COMPACT_ATOMS: atom_id res chain seq x y z
N MET A 1 -16.26 6.01 9.20
CA MET A 1 -15.04 5.22 9.42
C MET A 1 -14.34 5.03 8.08
N GLU A 2 -13.07 5.37 8.01
CA GLU A 2 -12.35 5.21 6.75
C GLU A 2 -12.13 3.72 6.45
N ASN A 3 -12.46 3.33 5.22
CA ASN A 3 -12.26 1.96 4.76
C ASN A 3 -10.98 1.88 3.90
N LYS A 4 -9.90 2.37 4.45
CA LYS A 4 -8.60 2.37 3.80
C LYS A 4 -7.65 1.46 4.55
N MET A 5 -6.84 0.74 3.79
CA MET A 5 -5.80 -0.09 4.35
C MET A 5 -4.44 0.43 3.90
N TYR A 6 -3.49 0.45 4.81
CA TYR A 6 -2.15 0.96 4.55
C TYR A 6 -1.15 -0.18 4.67
N PHE A 7 -0.30 -0.31 3.68
CA PHE A 7 0.73 -1.34 3.63
C PHE A 7 2.09 -0.69 3.46
N ALA A 8 3.09 -1.23 4.14
CA ALA A 8 4.43 -0.67 4.07
C ALA A 8 5.48 -1.75 4.17
N SER A 9 6.55 -1.60 3.40
CA SER A 9 7.74 -2.42 3.54
C SER A 9 8.63 -1.84 4.63
N ASN A 10 9.66 -2.57 5.01
CA ASN A 10 10.67 -2.04 5.90
C ASN A 10 11.45 -0.92 5.20
N VAL A 11 12.08 -0.06 6.01
CA VAL A 11 12.96 0.98 5.50
C VAL A 11 14.11 0.32 4.75
N ASP A 12 14.37 0.74 3.51
CA ASP A 12 15.48 0.21 2.73
C ASP A 12 16.80 0.87 3.12
N LYS A 13 17.89 0.46 2.47
CA LYS A 13 19.23 0.99 2.77
C LYS A 13 19.37 2.48 2.49
N ASN A 14 18.48 3.05 1.70
CA ASN A 14 18.47 4.49 1.39
C ASN A 14 17.52 5.28 2.31
N GLY A 15 16.91 4.62 3.28
CA GLY A 15 15.99 5.27 4.21
C GLY A 15 14.58 5.45 3.68
N ASN A 16 14.25 4.84 2.55
CA ASN A 16 12.92 4.95 1.95
C ASN A 16 12.05 3.77 2.33
N THR A 17 10.75 4.01 2.45
CA THR A 17 9.75 2.97 2.73
C THR A 17 8.76 2.92 1.59
N TYR A 18 8.69 1.79 0.90
CA TYR A 18 7.69 1.58 -0.15
C TYR A 18 6.34 1.31 0.50
N GLN A 19 5.33 2.06 0.10
CA GLN A 19 4.02 2.02 0.74
C GLN A 19 2.91 1.95 -0.28
N ALA A 20 1.76 1.45 0.15
CA ALA A 20 0.55 1.44 -0.65
C ALA A 20 -0.66 1.75 0.22
N VAL A 21 -1.62 2.44 -0.37
CA VAL A 21 -2.92 2.71 0.24
C VAL A 21 -3.98 2.04 -0.63
N VAL A 22 -4.84 1.25 0.00
CA VAL A 22 -5.99 0.65 -0.68
C VAL A 22 -7.25 1.31 -0.12
N ASP A 23 -7.97 2.02 -0.97
CA ASP A 23 -9.25 2.65 -0.63
C ASP A 23 -10.37 1.75 -1.15
N ASN A 24 -11.00 1.03 -0.23
CA ASN A 24 -12.02 0.06 -0.60
C ASN A 24 -13.34 0.72 -1.03
N ASP A 25 -13.63 1.90 -0.50
CA ASP A 25 -14.88 2.59 -0.82
C ASP A 25 -14.88 3.10 -2.26
N ASN A 26 -13.75 3.63 -2.70
CA ASN A 26 -13.63 4.21 -4.04
C ASN A 26 -12.98 3.27 -5.05
N LYS A 27 -12.58 2.08 -4.61
CA LYS A 27 -11.90 1.10 -5.46
C LYS A 27 -10.64 1.67 -6.09
N ILE A 28 -9.82 2.30 -5.25
CA ILE A 28 -8.57 2.94 -5.69
C ILE A 28 -7.42 2.33 -4.94
N VAL A 29 -6.30 2.16 -5.62
CA VAL A 29 -5.04 1.79 -5.01
C VAL A 29 -3.96 2.80 -5.41
N ARG A 30 -3.13 3.21 -4.45
CA ARG A 30 -2.06 4.16 -4.67
C ARG A 30 -0.78 3.60 -4.08
N LYS A 31 0.31 3.67 -4.83
CA LYS A 31 1.61 3.14 -4.39
C LYS A 31 2.69 4.20 -4.54
N GLY A 32 3.77 4.05 -3.80
CA GLY A 32 4.90 4.95 -3.85
C GLY A 32 5.68 4.98 -2.55
N TYR A 33 6.45 6.03 -2.37
CA TYR A 33 7.22 6.24 -1.16
C TYR A 33 6.54 7.36 -0.38
N PHE A 34 5.74 6.94 0.61
CA PHE A 34 4.95 7.87 1.43
C PHE A 34 5.37 7.73 2.89
N LEU A 35 4.99 8.72 3.71
CA LEU A 35 5.17 8.66 5.15
C LEU A 35 3.81 8.47 5.80
N PHE A 36 3.58 7.27 6.33
CA PHE A 36 2.39 6.96 7.13
C PHE A 36 2.82 6.64 8.54
N ARG A 37 1.89 6.70 9.47
CA ARG A 37 2.16 6.28 10.84
C ARG A 37 2.28 4.76 10.89
N TRP A 38 3.30 4.28 11.58
CA TRP A 38 3.55 2.85 11.67
C TRP A 38 2.40 2.06 12.28
N LYS A 39 1.69 2.64 13.23
CA LYS A 39 0.56 1.97 13.86
C LYS A 39 -0.61 1.71 12.90
N ASP A 40 -0.68 2.45 11.81
CA ASP A 40 -1.76 2.35 10.84
C ASP A 40 -1.36 1.50 9.64
N GLN A 41 -0.23 0.81 9.69
CA GLN A 41 0.32 0.12 8.54
C GLN A 41 0.47 -1.36 8.79
N ILE A 42 0.26 -2.12 7.73
CA ILE A 42 0.58 -3.55 7.68
C ILE A 42 1.95 -3.68 7.05
N LYS A 43 2.93 -4.19 7.82
CA LYS A 43 4.29 -4.36 7.32
C LYS A 43 4.43 -5.64 6.55
N MET A 44 5.03 -5.56 5.37
CA MET A 44 5.33 -6.73 4.56
C MET A 44 6.47 -6.42 3.59
N PRO A 45 7.11 -7.45 3.00
CA PRO A 45 8.16 -7.21 2.01
C PRO A 45 7.61 -6.44 0.81
N LYS A 46 8.46 -5.62 0.19
CA LYS A 46 8.10 -4.81 -0.98
C LYS A 46 7.51 -5.65 -2.11
N ALA A 47 8.10 -6.82 -2.36
CA ALA A 47 7.61 -7.71 -3.40
C ALA A 47 6.19 -8.18 -3.11
N GLN A 48 5.88 -8.44 -1.86
CA GLN A 48 4.53 -8.86 -1.45
C GLN A 48 3.53 -7.72 -1.60
N ILE A 49 3.94 -6.48 -1.31
CA ILE A 49 3.09 -5.31 -1.54
C ILE A 49 2.73 -5.21 -3.01
N LYS A 50 3.70 -5.39 -3.90
CA LYS A 50 3.47 -5.34 -5.34
C LYS A 50 2.49 -6.42 -5.81
N GLN A 51 2.64 -7.64 -5.30
CA GLN A 51 1.71 -8.73 -5.61
C GLN A 51 0.30 -8.42 -5.14
N MET A 52 0.18 -7.86 -3.95
CA MET A 52 -1.11 -7.47 -3.39
C MET A 52 -1.78 -6.39 -4.25
N ILE A 53 -1.03 -5.39 -4.69
CA ILE A 53 -1.55 -4.34 -5.56
C ILE A 53 -2.08 -4.93 -6.86
N GLU A 54 -1.34 -5.85 -7.49
CA GLU A 54 -1.78 -6.52 -8.71
C GLU A 54 -3.08 -7.28 -8.48
N LYS A 55 -3.21 -7.94 -7.34
CA LYS A 55 -4.42 -8.67 -6.99
C LYS A 55 -5.63 -7.71 -6.88
N TYR A 56 -5.45 -6.56 -6.25
CA TYR A 56 -6.52 -5.56 -6.16
C TYR A 56 -6.89 -5.01 -7.54
N LYS A 57 -5.91 -4.77 -8.39
CA LYS A 57 -6.17 -4.30 -9.76
C LYS A 57 -7.00 -5.30 -10.55
N GLN A 58 -6.76 -6.60 -10.35
CA GLN A 58 -7.57 -7.65 -10.97
C GLN A 58 -9.00 -7.66 -10.44
N GLN A 59 -9.21 -7.14 -9.24
CA GLN A 59 -10.55 -7.01 -8.65
C GLN A 59 -11.27 -5.73 -9.08
N GLY A 60 -10.68 -4.93 -9.97
CA GLY A 60 -11.30 -3.73 -10.49
C GLY A 60 -10.87 -2.43 -9.84
N TYR A 61 -9.87 -2.46 -8.96
CA TYR A 61 -9.34 -1.23 -8.36
C TYR A 61 -8.52 -0.47 -9.39
N LYS A 62 -8.66 0.85 -9.38
CA LYS A 62 -7.84 1.73 -10.22
C LYS A 62 -6.58 2.14 -9.48
N GLU A 63 -5.45 2.11 -10.16
CA GLU A 63 -4.21 2.64 -9.64
C GLU A 63 -4.12 4.14 -9.95
N VAL A 64 -3.85 4.92 -8.90
CA VAL A 64 -3.77 6.39 -9.01
C VAL A 64 -2.34 6.86 -8.78
#